data_133546eb4b322a480827f30598dee8d8
#
_entry.id   133546eb4b322a480827f30598dee8d8
#
_cell.length_a   1.000
_cell.length_b   1.000
_cell.length_c   1.000
_cell.angle_alpha   90.00
_cell.angle_beta   90.00
_cell.angle_gamma   90.00
#
_symmetry.space_group_name_H-M   'P 1'
#
loop_
_entity.id
_entity.type
_entity.pdbx_description
1 polymer ?
#
loop_
_entity_poly.entity_id
_entity_poly.type
_entity_poly.pdbx_seq_one_letter_code
_entity_poly.pdbx_strand_id
1 'polypeptide(L)'
;GQKLNEKWIKASILGTIWASSEIVLGSFLHNLRIPFSGNILTAIALVILISASYKWKEHGLFWRAGIICALLKTMSPSAVIFGPMVAILSEAILLEISVRFLGKNITGFLLGSILAMSWNLIQKIFNYVIFYGYNIVELYSNLMKYAQKQLHLQFDVVWAPIVLLLAIYILFGTFSAMIGIKTGRKLLTHSNEPGKVLQNMQT
;
A
#
# COMPACT_ATOMS: atom_id res chain seq x y z
N GLY A 1 -26.70 -2.02 -15.41
CA GLY A 1 -25.87 -0.88 -15.78
C GLY A 1 -25.56 0.09 -14.61
N GLN A 2 -26.57 0.56 -13.90
CA GLN A 2 -26.40 1.58 -12.85
C GLN A 2 -25.48 1.18 -11.69
N LYS A 3 -25.64 -0.04 -11.15
CA LYS A 3 -24.80 -0.55 -10.05
C LYS A 3 -23.32 -0.71 -10.43
N LEU A 4 -23.04 -1.05 -11.69
CA LEU A 4 -21.66 -1.16 -12.17
C LEU A 4 -21.01 0.22 -12.28
N ASN A 5 -21.76 1.19 -12.76
CA ASN A 5 -21.30 2.57 -12.88
C ASN A 5 -20.96 3.19 -11.52
N GLU A 6 -21.80 2.95 -10.51
CA GLU A 6 -21.56 3.41 -9.13
C GLU A 6 -20.27 2.84 -8.53
N LYS A 7 -19.99 1.56 -8.74
CA LYS A 7 -18.75 0.92 -8.27
C LYS A 7 -17.49 1.56 -8.88
N TRP A 8 -17.54 1.89 -10.17
CA TRP A 8 -16.45 2.55 -10.84
C TRP A 8 -16.28 4.02 -10.43
N ILE A 9 -17.38 4.73 -10.14
CA ILE A 9 -17.33 6.09 -9.60
C ILE A 9 -16.61 6.11 -8.25
N LYS A 10 -16.99 5.24 -7.32
CA LYS A 10 -16.33 5.12 -6.01
C LYS A 10 -14.86 4.74 -6.14
N ALA A 11 -14.55 3.78 -7.01
CA ALA A 11 -13.19 3.37 -7.29
C ALA A 11 -12.35 4.49 -7.92
N SER A 12 -12.95 5.30 -8.78
CA SER A 12 -12.27 6.45 -9.40
C SER A 12 -11.94 7.53 -8.38
N ILE A 13 -12.82 7.82 -7.46
CA ILE A 13 -12.56 8.75 -6.35
C ILE A 13 -11.41 8.22 -5.49
N LEU A 14 -11.49 6.98 -5.06
CA LEU A 14 -10.48 6.36 -4.22
C LEU A 14 -9.13 6.23 -4.93
N GLY A 15 -9.12 5.80 -6.17
CA GLY A 15 -7.92 5.68 -6.99
C GLY A 15 -7.25 7.02 -7.27
N THR A 16 -8.02 8.08 -7.43
CA THR A 16 -7.50 9.45 -7.60
C THR A 16 -6.85 9.97 -6.31
N ILE A 17 -7.46 9.74 -5.17
CA ILE A 17 -6.88 10.09 -3.86
C ILE A 17 -5.57 9.33 -3.65
N TRP A 18 -5.56 8.05 -3.94
CA TRP A 18 -4.35 7.22 -3.86
C TRP A 18 -3.26 7.72 -4.81
N ALA A 19 -3.59 7.94 -6.09
CA ALA A 19 -2.64 8.45 -7.07
C ALA A 19 -2.06 9.82 -6.67
N SER A 20 -2.89 10.71 -6.15
CA SER A 20 -2.44 12.02 -5.67
C SER A 20 -1.44 11.88 -4.52
N SER A 21 -1.70 10.99 -3.57
CA SER A 21 -0.77 10.69 -2.49
C SER A 21 0.54 10.09 -2.99
N GLU A 22 0.48 9.16 -3.94
CA GLU A 22 1.65 8.55 -4.58
C GLU A 22 2.53 9.58 -5.30
N ILE A 23 1.93 10.47 -6.06
CA ILE A 23 2.66 11.47 -6.86
C ILE A 23 3.28 12.53 -5.94
N VAL A 24 2.50 13.10 -5.04
CA VAL A 24 2.96 14.21 -4.19
C VAL A 24 3.93 13.72 -3.12
N LEU A 25 3.54 12.72 -2.33
CA LEU A 25 4.36 12.20 -1.24
C LEU A 25 5.54 11.37 -1.77
N GLY A 26 5.36 10.65 -2.87
CA GLY A 26 6.43 9.91 -3.52
C GLY A 26 7.57 10.82 -3.95
N SER A 27 7.28 11.93 -4.59
CA SER A 27 8.28 12.95 -4.97
C SER A 27 8.97 13.54 -3.74
N PHE A 28 8.21 13.89 -2.71
CA PHE A 28 8.73 14.46 -1.48
C PHE A 28 9.67 13.49 -0.74
N LEU A 29 9.22 12.27 -0.52
CA LEU A 29 10.01 11.25 0.18
C LEU A 29 11.27 10.86 -0.60
N HIS A 30 11.18 10.79 -1.92
CA HIS A 30 12.31 10.46 -2.78
C HIS A 30 13.37 11.58 -2.76
N ASN A 31 12.95 12.83 -2.87
CA ASN A 31 13.83 13.98 -2.84
C ASN A 31 14.57 14.14 -1.50
N LEU A 32 13.91 13.82 -0.40
CA LEU A 32 14.53 13.82 0.93
C LEU A 32 15.39 12.58 1.22
N ARG A 33 15.45 11.62 0.30
CA ARG A 33 16.18 10.35 0.46
C ARG A 33 15.80 9.59 1.72
N ILE A 34 14.52 9.62 2.09
CA ILE A 34 14.00 8.92 3.26
C ILE A 34 14.10 7.41 3.04
N PRO A 35 14.66 6.64 4.00
CA PRO A 35 14.72 5.19 3.89
C PRO A 35 13.31 4.59 3.91
N PHE A 36 13.14 3.45 3.25
CA PHE A 36 11.84 2.77 3.14
C PHE A 36 10.72 3.63 2.53
N SER A 37 11.05 4.57 1.66
CA SER A 37 10.05 5.47 1.03
C SER A 37 8.94 4.70 0.32
N GLY A 38 9.25 3.62 -0.39
CA GLY A 38 8.26 2.74 -1.00
C GLY A 38 7.33 2.10 0.01
N ASN A 39 7.85 1.65 1.14
CA ASN A 39 7.05 1.06 2.22
C ASN A 39 6.15 2.10 2.90
N ILE A 40 6.62 3.32 3.05
CA ILE A 40 5.82 4.43 3.59
C ILE A 40 4.66 4.74 2.64
N LEU A 41 4.91 4.80 1.33
CA LEU A 41 3.86 5.01 0.33
C LEU A 41 2.82 3.88 0.33
N THR A 42 3.26 2.63 0.41
CA THR A 42 2.37 1.48 0.56
C THR A 42 1.56 1.56 1.85
N ALA A 43 2.17 1.97 2.96
CA ALA A 43 1.47 2.16 4.23
C ALA A 43 0.34 3.20 4.11
N ILE A 44 0.62 4.33 3.48
CA ILE A 44 -0.38 5.38 3.25
C ILE A 44 -1.49 4.86 2.34
N ALA A 45 -1.16 4.15 1.26
CA ALA A 45 -2.13 3.54 0.37
C ALA A 45 -3.06 2.56 1.11
N LEU A 46 -2.51 1.69 1.95
CA LEU A 46 -3.27 0.74 2.74
C LEU A 46 -4.22 1.44 3.73
N VAL A 47 -3.76 2.49 4.38
CA VAL A 47 -4.62 3.30 5.27
C VAL A 47 -5.78 3.92 4.49
N ILE A 48 -5.53 4.49 3.33
CA ILE A 48 -6.56 5.09 2.46
C ILE A 48 -7.57 4.02 2.01
N LEU A 49 -7.11 2.89 1.50
CA LEU A 49 -7.95 1.81 0.99
C LEU A 49 -8.81 1.18 2.08
N ILE A 50 -8.21 0.81 3.20
CA ILE A 50 -8.91 0.19 4.32
C ILE A 50 -9.92 1.15 4.92
N SER A 51 -9.56 2.40 5.14
CA SER A 51 -10.47 3.43 5.66
C SER A 51 -11.71 3.61 4.77
N ALA A 52 -11.51 3.69 3.46
CA ALA A 52 -12.59 3.85 2.49
C ALA A 52 -13.52 2.63 2.46
N SER A 53 -13.01 1.44 2.70
CA SER A 53 -13.79 0.20 2.69
C SER A 53 -14.85 0.13 3.80
N TYR A 54 -14.71 0.91 4.86
CA TYR A 54 -15.72 1.03 5.91
C TYR A 54 -16.95 1.79 5.45
N LYS A 55 -16.76 2.81 4.59
CA LYS A 55 -17.84 3.58 3.99
C LYS A 55 -18.43 2.89 2.76
N TRP A 56 -17.58 2.35 1.92
CA TRP A 56 -17.94 1.71 0.66
C TRP A 56 -17.65 0.20 0.74
N LYS A 57 -18.69 -0.55 1.05
CA LYS A 57 -18.58 -2.00 1.35
C LYS A 57 -18.60 -2.89 0.12
N GLU A 58 -18.61 -2.35 -1.09
CA GLU A 58 -18.65 -3.13 -2.32
C GLU A 58 -17.41 -4.01 -2.49
N HIS A 59 -17.63 -5.21 -3.00
CA HIS A 59 -16.55 -6.08 -3.42
C HIS A 59 -15.90 -5.55 -4.71
N GLY A 60 -14.58 -5.66 -4.79
CA GLY A 60 -13.82 -5.21 -5.94
C GLY A 60 -13.48 -3.72 -5.93
N LEU A 61 -13.65 -3.02 -4.81
CA LEU A 61 -13.26 -1.63 -4.66
C LEU A 61 -11.75 -1.46 -4.81
N PHE A 62 -10.96 -2.32 -4.18
CA PHE A 62 -9.50 -2.17 -4.12
C PHE A 62 -8.84 -2.36 -5.48
N TRP A 63 -9.16 -3.44 -6.20
CA TRP A 63 -8.53 -3.68 -7.49
C TRP A 63 -8.92 -2.64 -8.54
N ARG A 64 -10.18 -2.16 -8.52
CA ARG A 64 -10.61 -1.07 -9.40
C ARG A 64 -9.90 0.24 -9.09
N ALA A 65 -9.80 0.59 -7.81
CA ALA A 65 -9.03 1.76 -7.37
C ALA A 65 -7.55 1.63 -7.76
N GLY A 66 -6.98 0.43 -7.66
CA GLY A 66 -5.62 0.14 -8.10
C GLY A 66 -5.41 0.37 -9.59
N ILE A 67 -6.34 -0.04 -10.44
CA ILE A 67 -6.28 0.25 -11.88
C ILE A 67 -6.28 1.76 -12.14
N ILE A 68 -7.18 2.50 -11.53
CA ILE A 68 -7.27 3.96 -11.70
C ILE A 68 -5.99 4.63 -11.21
N CYS A 69 -5.49 4.24 -10.03
CA CYS A 69 -4.24 4.77 -9.49
C CYS A 69 -3.06 4.47 -10.40
N ALA A 70 -2.92 3.24 -10.89
CA ALA A 70 -1.85 2.85 -11.80
C ALA A 70 -1.88 3.64 -13.11
N LEU A 71 -3.06 3.84 -13.69
CA LEU A 71 -3.22 4.64 -14.90
C LEU A 71 -2.84 6.11 -14.66
N LEU A 72 -3.29 6.71 -13.57
CA LEU A 72 -2.94 8.09 -13.22
C LEU A 72 -1.45 8.24 -12.91
N LYS A 73 -0.82 7.23 -12.34
CA LYS A 73 0.62 7.23 -12.07
C LYS A 73 1.45 7.28 -13.35
N THR A 74 0.95 6.74 -14.46
CA THR A 74 1.64 6.85 -15.76
C THR A 74 1.73 8.28 -16.26
N MET A 75 0.83 9.15 -15.83
CA MET A 75 0.84 10.58 -16.17
C MET A 75 1.82 11.40 -15.32
N SER A 76 2.40 10.79 -14.30
CA SER A 76 3.43 11.43 -13.47
C SER A 76 4.72 11.60 -14.27
N PRO A 77 5.43 12.72 -14.13
CA PRO A 77 6.71 12.95 -14.82
C PRO A 77 7.82 12.11 -14.17
N SER A 78 7.81 10.82 -14.41
CA SER A 78 8.81 9.87 -13.92
C SER A 78 9.32 9.03 -15.09
N ALA A 79 10.64 8.83 -15.13
CA ALA A 79 11.26 7.97 -16.14
C ALA A 79 10.94 6.48 -15.96
N VAL A 80 10.52 6.06 -14.76
CA VAL A 80 10.23 4.67 -14.40
C VAL A 80 8.73 4.52 -14.16
N ILE A 81 8.03 3.96 -15.13
CA ILE A 81 6.56 3.83 -15.12
C ILE A 81 6.13 2.41 -14.67
N PHE A 82 6.77 1.37 -15.22
CA PHE A 82 6.33 -0.02 -15.03
C PHE A 82 6.46 -0.53 -13.59
N GLY A 83 7.57 -0.24 -12.92
CA GLY A 83 7.80 -0.70 -11.54
C GLY A 83 6.69 -0.24 -10.59
N PRO A 84 6.41 1.06 -10.49
CA PRO A 84 5.32 1.58 -9.67
C PRO A 84 3.93 1.07 -10.06
N MET A 85 3.63 0.90 -11.36
CA MET A 85 2.36 0.36 -11.82
C MET A 85 2.14 -1.07 -11.32
N VAL A 86 3.14 -1.94 -11.48
CA VAL A 86 3.08 -3.34 -11.03
C VAL A 86 2.91 -3.38 -9.51
N ALA A 87 3.63 -2.55 -8.77
CA ALA A 87 3.50 -2.46 -7.32
C ALA A 87 2.07 -2.08 -6.90
N ILE A 88 1.54 -1.00 -7.44
CA ILE A 88 0.19 -0.50 -7.13
C ILE A 88 -0.87 -1.56 -7.41
N LEU A 89 -0.84 -2.18 -8.60
CA LEU A 89 -1.79 -3.23 -8.97
C LEU A 89 -1.68 -4.46 -8.07
N SER A 90 -0.47 -4.90 -7.77
CA SER A 90 -0.24 -6.07 -6.93
C SER A 90 -0.70 -5.83 -5.48
N GLU A 91 -0.42 -4.68 -4.91
CA GLU A 91 -0.89 -4.29 -3.58
C GLU A 91 -2.42 -4.28 -3.50
N ALA A 92 -3.07 -3.69 -4.49
CA ALA A 92 -4.53 -3.63 -4.58
C ALA A 92 -5.16 -5.03 -4.70
N ILE A 93 -4.58 -5.88 -5.54
CA ILE A 93 -5.06 -7.25 -5.76
C ILE A 93 -4.84 -8.11 -4.52
N LEU A 94 -3.69 -8.03 -3.88
CA LEU A 94 -3.39 -8.80 -2.67
C LEU A 94 -4.33 -8.42 -1.52
N LEU A 95 -4.60 -7.13 -1.33
CA LEU A 95 -5.57 -6.68 -0.34
C LEU A 95 -6.98 -7.16 -0.67
N GLU A 96 -7.41 -7.06 -1.93
CA GLU A 96 -8.71 -7.55 -2.39
C GLU A 96 -8.89 -9.05 -2.17
N ILE A 97 -7.88 -9.84 -2.54
CA ILE A 97 -7.89 -11.30 -2.35
C ILE A 97 -8.02 -11.64 -0.87
N SER A 98 -7.21 -11.01 -0.02
CA SER A 98 -7.24 -11.25 1.42
C SER A 98 -8.61 -10.96 2.04
N VAL A 99 -9.21 -9.82 1.72
CA VAL A 99 -10.55 -9.48 2.24
C VAL A 99 -11.66 -10.30 1.62
N ARG A 100 -11.45 -10.84 0.44
CA ARG A 100 -12.43 -11.74 -0.21
C ARG A 100 -12.47 -13.11 0.43
N PHE A 101 -11.31 -13.65 0.83
CA PHE A 101 -11.21 -14.95 1.49
C PHE A 101 -11.49 -14.89 3.00
N LEU A 102 -10.99 -13.89 3.69
CA LEU A 102 -11.08 -13.75 5.14
C LEU A 102 -12.18 -12.79 5.62
N GLY A 103 -12.78 -12.03 4.70
CA GLY A 103 -13.76 -11.00 5.01
C GLY A 103 -13.14 -9.63 5.30
N LYS A 104 -13.99 -8.61 5.34
CA LYS A 104 -13.62 -7.23 5.71
C LYS A 104 -13.60 -7.07 7.23
N ASN A 105 -12.69 -7.76 7.86
CA ASN A 105 -12.46 -7.77 9.30
C ASN A 105 -10.98 -7.53 9.60
N ILE A 106 -10.64 -7.50 10.88
CA ILE A 106 -9.26 -7.26 11.32
C ILE A 106 -8.28 -8.26 10.68
N THR A 107 -8.64 -9.54 10.62
CA THR A 107 -7.79 -10.59 10.05
C THR A 107 -7.55 -10.38 8.54
N GLY A 108 -8.61 -10.08 7.80
CA GLY A 108 -8.52 -9.83 6.35
C GLY A 108 -7.66 -8.61 6.02
N PHE A 109 -7.86 -7.52 6.72
CA PHE A 109 -7.06 -6.31 6.54
C PHE A 109 -5.61 -6.48 6.99
N LEU A 110 -5.39 -7.16 8.10
CA LEU A 110 -4.05 -7.42 8.61
C LEU A 110 -3.24 -8.28 7.65
N LEU A 111 -3.78 -9.41 7.24
CA LEU A 111 -3.10 -10.30 6.29
C LEU A 111 -2.89 -9.63 4.94
N GLY A 112 -3.91 -8.96 4.42
CA GLY A 112 -3.82 -8.22 3.16
C GLY A 112 -2.76 -7.12 3.18
N SER A 113 -2.66 -6.40 4.29
CA SER A 113 -1.64 -5.35 4.48
C SER A 113 -0.23 -5.93 4.57
N ILE A 114 -0.04 -7.03 5.29
CA ILE A 114 1.26 -7.70 5.38
C ILE A 114 1.68 -8.24 4.01
N LEU A 115 0.77 -8.86 3.26
CA LEU A 115 1.06 -9.36 1.91
C LEU A 115 1.39 -8.22 0.94
N ALA A 116 0.61 -7.15 0.94
CA ALA A 116 0.85 -5.97 0.11
C ALA A 116 2.21 -5.32 0.42
N MET A 117 2.54 -5.18 1.71
CA MET A 117 3.82 -4.65 2.14
C MET A 117 4.99 -5.55 1.73
N SER A 118 4.83 -6.86 1.89
CA SER A 118 5.84 -7.86 1.51
C SER A 118 6.07 -7.91 0.00
N TRP A 119 5.10 -7.51 -0.81
CA TRP A 119 5.24 -7.42 -2.24
C TRP A 119 6.41 -6.51 -2.66
N ASN A 120 6.69 -5.45 -1.92
CA ASN A 120 7.83 -4.58 -2.18
C ASN A 120 9.16 -5.34 -2.19
N LEU A 121 9.32 -6.31 -1.31
CA LEU A 121 10.50 -7.19 -1.28
C LEU A 121 10.47 -8.22 -2.43
N ILE A 122 9.32 -8.84 -2.65
CA ILE A 122 9.14 -9.83 -3.72
C ILE A 122 9.43 -9.22 -5.08
N GLN A 123 8.92 -8.03 -5.35
CA GLN A 123 9.15 -7.31 -6.61
C GLN A 123 10.65 -6.99 -6.81
N LYS A 124 11.37 -6.63 -5.75
CA LYS A 124 12.83 -6.45 -5.82
C LYS A 124 13.54 -7.74 -6.20
N ILE A 125 13.16 -8.84 -5.58
CA ILE A 125 13.75 -10.15 -5.89
C ILE A 125 13.49 -10.51 -7.36
N PHE A 126 12.27 -10.32 -7.85
CA PHE A 126 11.95 -10.55 -9.26
C PHE A 126 12.78 -9.68 -10.20
N ASN A 127 12.92 -8.40 -9.90
CA ASN A 127 13.71 -7.50 -10.71
C ASN A 127 15.18 -7.93 -10.76
N TYR A 128 15.76 -8.33 -9.63
CA TYR A 128 17.12 -8.83 -9.61
C TYR A 128 17.28 -10.13 -10.42
N VAL A 129 16.34 -11.06 -10.32
CA VAL A 129 16.37 -12.31 -11.09
C VAL A 129 16.26 -12.04 -12.59
N ILE A 130 15.40 -11.12 -13.00
CA ILE A 130 15.23 -10.75 -14.42
C ILE A 130 16.49 -10.08 -14.98
N PHE A 131 17.10 -9.16 -14.24
CA PHE A 131 18.24 -8.38 -14.73
C PHE A 131 19.58 -9.11 -14.59
N TYR A 132 19.77 -9.93 -13.56
CA TYR A 132 21.06 -10.56 -13.24
C TYR A 132 21.05 -12.08 -13.36
N GLY A 133 19.90 -12.69 -13.67
CA GLY A 133 19.76 -14.14 -13.78
C GLY A 133 19.71 -14.86 -12.42
N TYR A 134 19.80 -16.20 -12.48
CA TYR A 134 19.64 -17.06 -11.29
C TYR A 134 20.92 -17.20 -10.45
N ASN A 135 21.75 -16.19 -10.36
CA ASN A 135 22.90 -16.24 -9.46
C ASN A 135 22.45 -15.92 -8.03
N ILE A 136 22.23 -16.98 -7.25
CA ILE A 136 21.74 -16.88 -5.85
C ILE A 136 22.71 -16.07 -4.98
N VAL A 137 24.03 -16.19 -5.22
CA VAL A 137 25.05 -15.45 -4.46
C VAL A 137 24.96 -13.97 -4.73
N GLU A 138 24.79 -13.58 -5.98
CA GLU A 138 24.65 -12.18 -6.38
C GLU A 138 23.33 -11.58 -5.91
N LEU A 139 22.24 -12.34 -6.04
CA LEU A 139 20.94 -11.97 -5.51
C LEU A 139 21.02 -11.69 -4.01
N TYR A 140 21.61 -12.61 -3.25
CA TYR A 140 21.78 -12.46 -1.81
C TYR A 140 22.65 -11.25 -1.44
N SER A 141 23.77 -11.07 -2.15
CA SER A 141 24.66 -9.92 -1.95
C SER A 141 23.94 -8.59 -2.20
N ASN A 142 23.09 -8.52 -3.22
CA ASN A 142 22.30 -7.33 -3.54
C ASN A 142 21.21 -7.05 -2.49
N LEU A 143 20.55 -8.09 -2.00
CA LEU A 143 19.58 -7.96 -0.90
C LEU A 143 20.27 -7.49 0.39
N MET A 144 21.45 -8.02 0.68
CA MET A 144 22.25 -7.62 1.84
C MET A 144 22.70 -6.16 1.76
N LYS A 145 23.19 -5.72 0.60
CA LYS A 145 23.53 -4.32 0.33
C LYS A 145 22.31 -3.41 0.48
N TYR A 146 21.16 -3.85 -0.01
CA TYR A 146 19.91 -3.11 0.15
C TYR A 146 19.52 -2.95 1.63
N ALA A 147 19.57 -4.05 2.40
CA ALA A 147 19.27 -4.01 3.83
C ALA A 147 20.24 -3.10 4.59
N GLN A 148 21.53 -3.18 4.33
CA GLN A 148 22.55 -2.33 4.94
C GLN A 148 22.33 -0.85 4.61
N LYS A 149 21.99 -0.55 3.35
CA LYS A 149 21.71 0.82 2.91
C LYS A 149 20.48 1.42 3.58
N GLN A 150 19.41 0.65 3.74
CA GLN A 150 18.16 1.12 4.34
C GLN A 150 18.26 1.26 5.87
N LEU A 151 18.95 0.33 6.52
CA LEU A 151 19.06 0.26 7.97
C LEU A 151 20.26 1.01 8.53
N HIS A 152 21.22 1.43 7.66
CA HIS A 152 22.50 2.04 8.05
C HIS A 152 23.30 1.20 9.06
N LEU A 153 23.19 -0.13 8.96
CA LEU A 153 23.85 -1.09 9.84
C LEU A 153 24.73 -2.02 9.02
N GLN A 154 25.81 -2.47 9.63
CA GLN A 154 26.64 -3.56 9.10
C GLN A 154 26.28 -4.86 9.82
N PHE A 155 26.20 -5.95 9.09
CA PHE A 155 25.79 -7.26 9.61
C PHE A 155 26.92 -8.27 9.47
N ASP A 156 27.28 -8.88 10.58
CA ASP A 156 28.29 -9.96 10.60
C ASP A 156 27.67 -11.34 10.35
N VAL A 157 26.35 -11.46 10.52
CA VAL A 157 25.61 -12.72 10.37
C VAL A 157 24.80 -12.67 9.07
N VAL A 158 24.95 -13.73 8.25
CA VAL A 158 24.41 -13.81 6.90
C VAL A 158 22.88 -13.74 6.83
N TRP A 159 22.15 -14.29 7.80
CA TRP A 159 20.67 -14.33 7.80
C TRP A 159 20.02 -13.11 8.47
N ALA A 160 20.77 -12.40 9.31
CA ALA A 160 20.22 -11.28 10.11
C ALA A 160 19.57 -10.16 9.28
N PRO A 161 20.14 -9.68 8.15
CA PRO A 161 19.53 -8.64 7.34
C PRO A 161 18.16 -9.00 6.78
N ILE A 162 17.99 -10.24 6.32
CA ILE A 162 16.73 -10.71 5.74
C ILE A 162 15.64 -10.80 6.80
N VAL A 163 15.95 -11.40 7.95
CA VAL A 163 15.00 -11.52 9.07
C VAL A 163 14.57 -10.14 9.56
N LEU A 164 15.51 -9.21 9.66
CA LEU A 164 15.24 -7.84 10.11
C LEU A 164 14.36 -7.08 9.10
N LEU A 165 14.62 -7.22 7.79
CA LEU A 165 13.77 -6.63 6.76
C LEU A 165 12.35 -7.19 6.78
N LEU A 166 12.20 -8.51 6.90
CA LEU A 166 10.90 -9.15 7.01
C LEU A 166 10.14 -8.67 8.25
N ALA A 167 10.81 -8.57 9.39
CA ALA A 167 10.22 -8.04 10.62
C ALA A 167 9.73 -6.61 10.45
N ILE A 168 10.54 -5.75 9.81
CA ILE A 168 10.17 -4.36 9.53
C ILE A 168 8.96 -4.30 8.59
N TYR A 169 8.91 -5.12 7.54
CA TYR A 169 7.80 -5.14 6.59
C TYR A 169 6.50 -5.63 7.24
N ILE A 170 6.59 -6.64 8.11
CA ILE A 170 5.44 -7.11 8.91
C ILE A 170 4.95 -6.01 9.84
N LEU A 171 5.84 -5.29 10.50
CA LEU A 171 5.47 -4.16 11.36
C LEU A 171 4.80 -3.04 10.58
N PHE A 172 5.34 -2.63 9.43
CA PHE A 172 4.71 -1.64 8.56
C PHE A 172 3.31 -2.07 8.12
N GLY A 173 3.14 -3.33 7.70
CA GLY A 173 1.85 -3.88 7.31
C GLY A 173 0.85 -3.88 8.45
N THR A 174 1.26 -4.32 9.63
CA THR A 174 0.43 -4.35 10.84
C THR A 174 -0.01 -2.95 11.27
N PHE A 175 0.91 -2.01 11.37
CA PHE A 175 0.59 -0.63 11.72
C PHE A 175 -0.33 0.03 10.70
N SER A 176 -0.09 -0.18 9.42
CA SER A 176 -0.94 0.34 8.34
C SER A 176 -2.37 -0.18 8.45
N ALA A 177 -2.55 -1.49 8.68
CA ALA A 177 -3.85 -2.10 8.88
C ALA A 177 -4.57 -1.52 10.11
N MET A 178 -3.88 -1.40 11.23
CA MET A 178 -4.45 -0.87 12.47
C MET A 178 -4.89 0.59 12.32
N ILE A 179 -4.05 1.43 11.72
CA ILE A 179 -4.38 2.84 11.47
C ILE A 179 -5.56 2.94 10.50
N GLY A 180 -5.56 2.15 9.43
CA GLY A 180 -6.65 2.11 8.45
C GLY A 180 -7.97 1.68 9.07
N ILE A 181 -7.97 0.65 9.90
CA ILE A 181 -9.15 0.18 10.64
C ILE A 181 -9.67 1.27 11.61
N LYS A 182 -8.78 1.86 12.39
CA LYS A 182 -9.12 2.91 13.35
C LYS A 182 -9.72 4.14 12.63
N THR A 183 -9.11 4.57 11.55
CA THR A 183 -9.59 5.70 10.74
C THR A 183 -10.92 5.37 10.08
N GLY A 184 -11.08 4.17 9.52
CA GLY A 184 -12.32 3.71 8.91
C GLY A 184 -13.48 3.67 9.90
N ARG A 185 -13.26 3.18 11.12
CA ARG A 185 -14.27 3.18 12.18
C ARG A 185 -14.71 4.60 12.57
N LYS A 186 -13.76 5.54 12.66
CA LYS A 186 -14.09 6.95 12.92
C LYS A 186 -14.93 7.57 11.81
N LEU A 187 -14.59 7.33 10.56
CA LEU A 187 -15.36 7.81 9.42
C LEU A 187 -16.80 7.28 9.43
N LEU A 188 -16.99 6.03 9.85
CA LEU A 188 -18.31 5.42 9.95
C LEU A 188 -19.16 6.08 11.05
N THR A 189 -18.56 6.35 12.22
CA THR A 189 -19.26 7.04 13.35
C THR A 189 -19.69 8.46 12.97
N HIS A 190 -18.83 9.23 12.34
CA HIS A 190 -19.16 10.58 11.90
C HIS A 190 -20.21 10.62 10.78
N SER A 191 -20.27 9.60 9.93
CA SER A 191 -21.29 9.49 8.88
C SER A 191 -22.68 9.18 9.43
N ASN A 192 -22.75 8.55 10.61
CA ASN A 192 -24.01 8.18 11.25
C ASN A 192 -24.59 9.27 12.18
N GLU A 193 -23.88 10.39 12.39
CA GLU A 193 -24.32 11.52 13.23
C GLU A 193 -24.41 12.86 12.46
N PRO A 194 -25.15 12.96 11.35
CA PRO A 194 -25.25 14.23 10.60
C PRO A 194 -25.97 15.33 11.36
N GLY A 195 -26.72 15.02 12.43
CA GLY A 195 -27.52 15.97 13.17
C GLY A 195 -26.81 16.78 14.27
N LYS A 196 -25.74 16.26 14.83
CA LYS A 196 -24.99 16.92 15.93
C LYS A 196 -24.11 18.09 15.49
N VAL A 197 -23.59 18.02 14.25
CA VAL A 197 -22.70 19.06 13.72
C VAL A 197 -23.50 20.35 13.44
N LEU A 198 -24.76 20.24 12.98
CA LEU A 198 -25.61 21.39 12.71
C LEU A 198 -26.14 22.06 13.99
N GLN A 199 -26.32 21.31 15.07
CA GLN A 199 -26.71 21.87 16.36
C GLN A 199 -25.62 22.69 17.03
N ASN A 200 -24.35 22.29 16.87
CA ASN A 200 -23.19 23.02 17.45
C ASN A 200 -22.80 24.27 16.65
N MET A 201 -23.33 24.46 15.45
CA MET A 201 -23.09 25.66 14.64
C MET A 201 -24.19 26.72 14.83
N GLN A 202 -25.25 26.42 15.60
CA GLN A 202 -26.37 27.34 15.90
C GLN A 202 -26.37 27.88 17.36
N THR A 203 -25.37 27.48 18.15
CA THR A 203 -25.08 28.05 19.47
C THR A 203 -23.80 28.87 19.44
#